data_3f23f9de2c6865ea4052b56fe27ab3d5
#
_entry.id   3f23f9de2c6865ea4052b56fe27ab3d5
#
_cell.length_a   1.000
_cell.length_b   1.000
_cell.length_c   1.000
_cell.angle_alpha   90.00
_cell.angle_beta   90.00
_cell.angle_gamma   90.00
#
_symmetry.space_group_name_H-M   'P 1'
#
loop_
_entity.id
_entity.type
_entity.pdbx_description
1 polymer ?
#
loop_
_entity_poly.entity_id
_entity_poly.type
_entity_poly.pdbx_seq_one_letter_code
_entity_poly.pdbx_strand_id
1 'polypeptide(L)'
;MAVVYISPMSRLLRFTLLFALCAGWPVASQAGNWSSWRGDLAGTGIVRDGELPLKWDTKKNVRWRVPLPDRGNSTPIVWGDKVFITQATESDKQRSVICFDKKNGALLWQKGVKYTKPEQTHKTNPYCSGSPVTDGRVVVANYASTGVAAYDLDGEELWHRDLGPQEHVWGNGTSPVLFGDICILYHGPGSNSTLYGLDKLSGRTLWKRKIEEKDDAKRVDGFRGRNGGINGAFTTPIVVEANGRHEVILSGANILWAFNPEDGGDLWKCSGLNPLVYTSPVYDGNVVLSMGGYFGASIAVKPGGKGDVTAKRVWHDPRSKKNRLGTAVIRNGYAFFANMSGFAECVDMKTGKVVFEERLPSTANNAASWASPILVGDRVYVTNQSGDTNVFRAGPKFELLATNSVGEYSNSTLAASDGAIFLRTHKSLWCIAE
;
A
#
# COMPACT_ATOMS: atom_id res chain seq x y z
N MET A 1 61.86 22.94 67.59
CA MET A 1 61.67 22.91 66.16
C MET A 1 60.79 21.71 65.84
N ALA A 2 59.47 21.96 65.62
CA ALA A 2 58.51 20.91 65.30
C ALA A 2 58.20 21.03 63.84
N VAL A 3 58.45 19.94 63.11
CA VAL A 3 58.11 19.81 61.66
C VAL A 3 56.69 19.23 61.54
N VAL A 4 55.77 20.00 60.97
CA VAL A 4 54.41 19.57 60.71
C VAL A 4 54.41 18.94 59.35
N TYR A 5 53.98 17.65 59.25
CA TYR A 5 53.68 16.92 57.99
C TYR A 5 52.24 17.20 57.60
N ILE A 6 52.07 17.77 56.39
CA ILE A 6 50.76 17.92 55.75
C ILE A 6 50.58 16.81 54.74
N SER A 7 49.57 15.99 54.98
CA SER A 7 49.16 14.90 54.09
C SER A 7 48.26 15.45 52.91
N PRO A 8 48.39 15.01 51.64
CA PRO A 8 47.50 15.43 50.56
C PRO A 8 46.22 14.57 50.52
N MET A 9 45.09 15.26 50.65
CA MET A 9 43.75 14.69 50.42
C MET A 9 43.59 14.32 48.93
N SER A 10 43.40 13.04 48.70
CA SER A 10 42.97 12.48 47.36
C SER A 10 41.50 12.84 47.08
N ARG A 11 41.27 13.65 46.06
CA ARG A 11 39.93 13.88 45.51
C ARG A 11 39.52 12.69 44.61
N LEU A 12 38.60 11.84 45.10
CA LEU A 12 37.89 10.88 44.30
C LEU A 12 36.86 11.63 43.39
N LEU A 13 37.16 11.70 42.10
CA LEU A 13 36.16 12.07 41.08
C LEU A 13 35.18 10.90 40.92
N ARG A 14 33.95 11.08 41.38
CA ARG A 14 32.85 10.17 41.07
C ARG A 14 32.34 10.52 39.66
N PHE A 15 32.67 9.71 38.64
CA PHE A 15 32.00 9.71 37.36
C PHE A 15 30.65 9.02 37.53
N THR A 16 29.57 9.82 37.50
CA THR A 16 28.21 9.30 37.37
C THR A 16 27.96 9.04 35.90
N LEU A 17 28.02 7.77 35.47
CA LEU A 17 27.55 7.38 34.15
C LEU A 17 26.01 7.52 34.13
N LEU A 18 25.52 8.55 33.45
CA LEU A 18 24.11 8.59 33.03
C LEU A 18 23.93 7.59 31.89
N PHE A 19 23.38 6.42 32.18
CA PHE A 19 22.77 5.55 31.16
C PHE A 19 21.47 6.22 30.71
N ALA A 20 21.49 6.87 29.55
CA ALA A 20 20.27 7.22 28.85
C ALA A 20 19.63 5.91 28.36
N LEU A 21 18.65 5.41 29.11
CA LEU A 21 17.72 4.39 28.59
C LEU A 21 16.94 5.03 27.43
N CYS A 22 17.37 4.78 26.22
CA CYS A 22 16.51 4.88 25.06
C CYS A 22 15.44 3.78 25.21
N ALA A 23 14.38 4.08 25.95
CA ALA A 23 13.17 3.29 25.93
C ALA A 23 12.59 3.42 24.51
N GLY A 24 12.98 2.51 23.63
CA GLY A 24 12.24 2.24 22.40
C GLY A 24 10.83 1.85 22.83
N TRP A 25 9.90 2.74 22.67
CA TRP A 25 8.49 2.44 22.89
C TRP A 25 8.12 1.39 21.85
N PRO A 26 7.68 0.19 22.25
CA PRO A 26 7.09 -0.71 21.30
C PRO A 26 5.88 0.03 20.73
N VAL A 27 5.87 0.29 19.42
CA VAL A 27 4.64 0.59 18.71
C VAL A 27 3.84 -0.71 18.82
N ALA A 28 3.06 -0.81 19.87
CA ALA A 28 2.08 -1.86 20.01
C ALA A 28 1.17 -1.70 18.78
N SER A 29 1.29 -2.60 17.82
CA SER A 29 0.24 -2.85 16.86
C SER A 29 -1.00 -3.14 17.71
N GLN A 30 -1.87 -2.14 17.89
CA GLN A 30 -3.12 -2.40 18.57
C GLN A 30 -3.86 -3.39 17.72
N ALA A 31 -4.15 -4.56 18.29
CA ALA A 31 -5.00 -5.57 17.69
C ALA A 31 -6.25 -4.87 17.11
N GLY A 32 -6.65 -5.25 15.91
CA GLY A 32 -7.83 -4.71 15.27
C GLY A 32 -7.60 -3.46 14.38
N ASN A 33 -6.41 -2.89 14.28
CA ASN A 33 -6.16 -1.77 13.36
C ASN A 33 -5.73 -2.22 11.97
N TRP A 34 -6.18 -1.49 10.94
CA TRP A 34 -5.76 -1.61 9.54
C TRP A 34 -5.27 -0.25 9.07
N SER A 35 -4.05 0.11 9.43
CA SER A 35 -3.57 1.50 9.44
C SER A 35 -3.15 2.06 8.07
N SER A 36 -3.02 1.22 7.05
CA SER A 36 -2.56 1.59 5.71
C SER A 36 -3.24 0.77 4.63
N TRP A 37 -2.98 1.08 3.37
CA TRP A 37 -3.57 0.41 2.21
C TRP A 37 -3.57 -1.13 2.29
N ARG A 38 -2.52 -1.74 2.83
CA ARG A 38 -2.42 -3.20 3.00
C ARG A 38 -2.19 -3.63 4.45
N GLY A 39 -2.58 -2.79 5.39
CA GLY A 39 -2.60 -3.08 6.83
C GLY A 39 -1.29 -2.86 7.54
N ASP A 40 -0.14 -3.18 6.96
CA ASP A 40 1.17 -3.07 7.59
C ASP A 40 2.22 -2.40 6.68
N LEU A 41 3.39 -2.09 7.25
CA LEU A 41 4.50 -1.42 6.55
C LEU A 41 5.08 -2.26 5.41
N ALA A 42 5.08 -3.57 5.55
CA ALA A 42 5.60 -4.50 4.54
C ALA A 42 4.60 -4.78 3.42
N GLY A 43 3.40 -4.16 3.48
CA GLY A 43 2.35 -4.29 2.47
C GLY A 43 1.84 -5.72 2.31
N THR A 44 1.82 -6.50 3.40
CA THR A 44 1.55 -7.93 3.32
C THR A 44 0.10 -8.27 2.99
N GLY A 45 -0.86 -7.44 3.38
CA GLY A 45 -2.28 -7.74 3.28
C GLY A 45 -2.75 -8.88 4.18
N ILE A 46 -1.97 -9.19 5.22
CA ILE A 46 -2.27 -10.26 6.18
C ILE A 46 -3.07 -9.70 7.34
N VAL A 47 -4.24 -10.27 7.57
CA VAL A 47 -5.06 -10.03 8.77
C VAL A 47 -4.51 -10.90 9.89
N ARG A 48 -4.09 -10.26 10.98
CA ARG A 48 -3.42 -10.96 12.10
C ARG A 48 -4.38 -11.30 13.23
N ASP A 49 -5.50 -10.60 13.30
CA ASP A 49 -6.44 -10.67 14.43
C ASP A 49 -7.83 -11.06 13.96
N GLY A 50 -8.34 -12.15 14.52
CA GLY A 50 -9.71 -12.60 14.33
C GLY A 50 -9.98 -13.39 13.05
N GLU A 51 -11.17 -13.96 12.99
CA GLU A 51 -11.76 -14.60 11.82
C GLU A 51 -12.63 -13.57 11.08
N LEU A 52 -12.71 -13.67 9.76
CA LEU A 52 -13.61 -12.85 8.95
C LEU A 52 -14.80 -13.67 8.47
N PRO A 53 -15.97 -13.02 8.22
CA PRO A 53 -17.12 -13.69 7.64
C PRO A 53 -16.76 -14.45 6.36
N LEU A 54 -17.16 -15.71 6.29
CA LEU A 54 -16.96 -16.53 5.10
C LEU A 54 -18.06 -16.28 4.06
N LYS A 55 -19.28 -15.99 4.53
CA LYS A 55 -20.45 -15.81 3.66
C LYS A 55 -21.23 -14.56 4.02
N TRP A 56 -21.56 -13.77 3.00
CA TRP A 56 -22.43 -12.59 3.09
C TRP A 56 -23.11 -12.32 1.74
N ASP A 57 -24.09 -11.45 1.77
CA ASP A 57 -24.73 -10.86 0.60
C ASP A 57 -25.13 -9.41 0.90
N THR A 58 -26.06 -8.82 0.17
CA THR A 58 -26.51 -7.43 0.40
C THR A 58 -27.31 -7.22 1.69
N LYS A 59 -27.68 -8.30 2.42
CA LYS A 59 -28.47 -8.25 3.65
C LYS A 59 -27.83 -9.06 4.79
N LYS A 60 -27.32 -10.25 4.47
CA LYS A 60 -26.74 -11.17 5.45
C LYS A 60 -25.33 -10.72 5.82
N ASN A 61 -25.03 -10.67 7.12
CA ASN A 61 -23.73 -10.30 7.68
C ASN A 61 -23.30 -8.87 7.26
N VAL A 62 -24.26 -7.97 7.03
CA VAL A 62 -24.01 -6.54 6.80
C VAL A 62 -24.37 -5.79 8.07
N ARG A 63 -23.36 -5.26 8.75
CA ARG A 63 -23.57 -4.43 9.96
C ARG A 63 -24.11 -3.06 9.59
N TRP A 64 -23.50 -2.44 8.56
CA TRP A 64 -23.98 -1.17 8.00
C TRP A 64 -23.46 -0.98 6.56
N ARG A 65 -24.17 -0.12 5.84
CA ARG A 65 -23.80 0.38 4.52
C ARG A 65 -24.10 1.86 4.46
N VAL A 66 -23.14 2.67 4.03
CA VAL A 66 -23.32 4.11 3.83
C VAL A 66 -23.06 4.49 2.38
N PRO A 67 -23.91 5.37 1.78
CA PRO A 67 -23.69 5.86 0.43
C PRO A 67 -22.47 6.79 0.40
N LEU A 68 -21.73 6.77 -0.71
CA LEU A 68 -20.61 7.69 -0.97
C LEU A 68 -21.01 8.70 -2.05
N PRO A 69 -20.50 9.95 -1.96
CA PRO A 69 -20.92 11.03 -2.86
C PRO A 69 -20.51 10.78 -4.32
N ASP A 70 -19.36 10.15 -4.53
CA ASP A 70 -18.81 9.85 -5.84
C ASP A 70 -17.99 8.57 -5.83
N ARG A 71 -17.68 8.08 -7.05
CA ARG A 71 -16.81 6.91 -7.23
C ARG A 71 -15.40 7.13 -6.68
N GLY A 72 -14.75 6.06 -6.25
CA GLY A 72 -13.36 6.07 -5.77
C GLY A 72 -12.86 4.66 -5.55
N ASN A 73 -11.53 4.50 -5.49
CA ASN A 73 -10.85 3.21 -5.35
C ASN A 73 -10.04 3.07 -4.05
N SER A 74 -9.94 4.12 -3.23
CA SER A 74 -9.12 4.02 -2.02
C SER A 74 -9.60 2.88 -1.13
N THR A 75 -8.67 2.07 -0.64
CA THR A 75 -8.96 1.08 0.39
C THR A 75 -9.28 1.82 1.69
N PRO A 76 -10.32 1.39 2.43
CA PRO A 76 -10.56 1.90 3.78
C PRO A 76 -9.38 1.57 4.68
N ILE A 77 -9.04 2.48 5.59
CA ILE A 77 -8.15 2.18 6.72
C ILE A 77 -8.93 2.32 8.01
N VAL A 78 -8.49 1.59 9.03
CA VAL A 78 -9.20 1.54 10.33
C VAL A 78 -8.22 1.78 11.46
N TRP A 79 -8.59 2.67 12.37
CA TRP A 79 -7.86 2.91 13.61
C TRP A 79 -8.82 3.17 14.77
N GLY A 80 -8.75 2.36 15.80
CA GLY A 80 -9.69 2.44 16.91
C GLY A 80 -11.14 2.34 16.43
N ASP A 81 -11.92 3.36 16.71
CA ASP A 81 -13.35 3.45 16.35
C ASP A 81 -13.61 4.14 15.01
N LYS A 82 -12.57 4.48 14.24
CA LYS A 82 -12.67 5.31 13.05
C LYS A 82 -12.30 4.53 11.79
N VAL A 83 -13.04 4.80 10.71
CA VAL A 83 -12.75 4.29 9.36
C VAL A 83 -12.52 5.48 8.46
N PHE A 84 -11.41 5.48 7.69
CA PHE A 84 -11.06 6.59 6.82
C PHE A 84 -10.96 6.13 5.38
N ILE A 85 -11.42 6.96 4.46
CA ILE A 85 -11.21 6.82 3.01
C ILE A 85 -10.78 8.17 2.43
N THR A 86 -10.09 8.17 1.30
CA THR A 86 -9.97 9.36 0.47
C THR A 86 -11.14 9.45 -0.48
N GLN A 87 -11.62 10.65 -0.77
CA GLN A 87 -12.78 10.87 -1.62
C GLN A 87 -12.60 12.13 -2.49
N ALA A 88 -12.89 11.99 -3.78
CA ALA A 88 -13.15 13.13 -4.64
C ALA A 88 -14.64 13.42 -4.67
N THR A 89 -15.03 14.68 -4.55
CA THR A 89 -16.39 15.14 -4.81
C THR A 89 -16.33 16.09 -6.01
N GLU A 90 -16.81 15.62 -7.16
CA GLU A 90 -16.65 16.31 -8.43
C GLU A 90 -17.51 17.60 -8.49
N SER A 91 -18.74 17.58 -7.91
CA SER A 91 -19.62 18.75 -7.83
C SER A 91 -18.95 19.91 -7.11
N ASP A 92 -18.23 19.63 -6.03
CA ASP A 92 -17.61 20.64 -5.16
C ASP A 92 -16.14 20.87 -5.51
N LYS A 93 -15.63 20.13 -6.49
CA LYS A 93 -14.21 20.12 -6.87
C LYS A 93 -13.31 19.92 -5.65
N GLN A 94 -13.66 18.98 -4.79
CA GLN A 94 -12.95 18.72 -3.55
C GLN A 94 -12.21 17.36 -3.59
N ARG A 95 -11.06 17.33 -2.95
CA ARG A 95 -10.30 16.12 -2.60
C ARG A 95 -10.23 16.05 -1.09
N SER A 96 -10.72 14.98 -0.49
CA SER A 96 -10.92 14.93 0.96
C SER A 96 -10.56 13.57 1.55
N VAL A 97 -10.36 13.55 2.87
CA VAL A 97 -10.56 12.38 3.71
C VAL A 97 -11.97 12.45 4.29
N ILE A 98 -12.65 11.31 4.30
CA ILE A 98 -13.89 11.11 5.05
C ILE A 98 -13.60 10.14 6.17
N CYS A 99 -14.04 10.48 7.37
CA CYS A 99 -13.99 9.67 8.57
C CYS A 99 -15.39 9.22 8.98
N PHE A 100 -15.55 7.92 9.20
CA PHE A 100 -16.79 7.30 9.66
C PHE A 100 -16.57 6.63 11.02
N ASP A 101 -17.63 6.57 11.82
CA ASP A 101 -17.71 5.72 13.00
C ASP A 101 -17.70 4.25 12.58
N LYS A 102 -16.78 3.48 13.13
CA LYS A 102 -16.61 2.06 12.79
C LYS A 102 -17.83 1.20 13.16
N LYS A 103 -18.52 1.54 14.24
CA LYS A 103 -19.62 0.74 14.80
C LYS A 103 -20.90 0.82 13.96
N ASN A 104 -21.22 2.02 13.44
CA ASN A 104 -22.49 2.31 12.82
C ASN A 104 -22.43 2.99 11.45
N GLY A 105 -21.22 3.36 10.98
CA GLY A 105 -21.02 4.04 9.70
C GLY A 105 -21.41 5.53 9.69
N ALA A 106 -21.70 6.14 10.83
CA ALA A 106 -22.03 7.55 10.90
C ALA A 106 -20.85 8.40 10.41
N LEU A 107 -21.14 9.45 9.62
CA LEU A 107 -20.14 10.43 9.21
C LEU A 107 -19.68 11.21 10.44
N LEU A 108 -18.39 11.12 10.78
CA LEU A 108 -17.79 11.92 11.86
C LEU A 108 -17.28 13.26 11.32
N TRP A 109 -16.51 13.23 10.24
CA TRP A 109 -16.03 14.43 9.57
C TRP A 109 -15.62 14.16 8.13
N GLN A 110 -15.59 15.22 7.32
CA GLN A 110 -15.01 15.26 5.99
C GLN A 110 -14.18 16.53 5.87
N LYS A 111 -12.89 16.38 5.58
CA LYS A 111 -11.94 17.49 5.42
C LYS A 111 -11.10 17.28 4.17
N GLY A 112 -10.74 18.37 3.52
CA GLY A 112 -9.97 18.27 2.29
C GLY A 112 -9.70 19.61 1.64
N VAL A 113 -9.11 19.56 0.47
CA VAL A 113 -8.65 20.71 -0.30
C VAL A 113 -9.45 20.87 -1.59
N LYS A 114 -9.65 22.11 -2.04
CA LYS A 114 -10.27 22.37 -3.33
C LYS A 114 -9.30 22.02 -4.46
N TYR A 115 -9.85 21.34 -5.45
CA TYR A 115 -9.14 21.02 -6.68
C TYR A 115 -9.43 22.08 -7.73
N THR A 116 -8.41 22.82 -8.16
CA THR A 116 -8.59 23.97 -9.06
C THR A 116 -7.97 23.78 -10.43
N LYS A 117 -7.09 22.76 -10.60
CA LYS A 117 -6.37 22.53 -11.85
C LYS A 117 -6.91 21.27 -12.53
N PRO A 118 -7.05 21.24 -13.86
CA PRO A 118 -7.41 20.02 -14.58
C PRO A 118 -6.33 18.95 -14.38
N GLU A 119 -6.75 17.73 -14.13
CA GLU A 119 -5.90 16.56 -13.99
C GLU A 119 -6.51 15.41 -14.78
N GLN A 120 -5.70 14.72 -15.58
CA GLN A 120 -6.17 13.56 -16.30
C GLN A 120 -6.38 12.38 -15.36
N THR A 121 -7.40 11.58 -15.65
CA THR A 121 -7.65 10.33 -14.96
C THR A 121 -8.34 9.35 -15.90
N HIS A 122 -8.47 8.08 -15.51
CA HIS A 122 -9.12 7.05 -16.31
C HIS A 122 -10.45 6.62 -15.66
N LYS A 123 -11.42 6.15 -16.48
CA LYS A 123 -12.72 5.69 -15.97
C LYS A 123 -12.63 4.62 -14.87
N THR A 124 -11.58 3.80 -14.87
CA THR A 124 -11.32 2.76 -13.86
C THR A 124 -10.41 3.23 -12.72
N ASN A 125 -9.82 4.42 -12.85
CA ASN A 125 -8.94 5.01 -11.84
C ASN A 125 -9.36 6.46 -11.57
N PRO A 126 -10.48 6.69 -10.86
CA PRO A 126 -10.96 8.02 -10.53
C PRO A 126 -10.00 8.74 -9.59
N TYR A 127 -10.22 10.03 -9.39
CA TYR A 127 -9.45 10.80 -8.42
C TYR A 127 -9.52 10.21 -7.01
N CYS A 128 -8.52 10.49 -6.17
CA CYS A 128 -8.43 9.96 -4.81
C CYS A 128 -8.45 8.42 -4.79
N SER A 129 -7.71 7.78 -5.69
CA SER A 129 -7.55 6.32 -5.68
C SER A 129 -6.49 5.84 -4.67
N GLY A 130 -5.52 6.69 -4.31
CA GLY A 130 -4.58 6.41 -3.22
C GLY A 130 -5.32 6.33 -1.88
N SER A 131 -4.96 5.36 -1.05
CA SER A 131 -5.56 5.18 0.29
C SER A 131 -4.89 6.09 1.30
N PRO A 132 -5.58 6.53 2.35
CA PRO A 132 -4.94 7.24 3.44
C PRO A 132 -4.07 6.29 4.29
N VAL A 133 -3.27 6.86 5.19
CA VAL A 133 -2.49 6.12 6.19
C VAL A 133 -2.60 6.82 7.54
N THR A 134 -2.54 6.05 8.62
CA THR A 134 -2.53 6.59 10.00
C THR A 134 -1.62 5.78 10.92
N ASP A 135 -1.09 6.44 11.93
CA ASP A 135 -0.40 5.81 13.07
C ASP A 135 -1.13 6.05 14.40
N GLY A 136 -2.38 6.56 14.34
CA GLY A 136 -3.18 6.94 15.50
C GLY A 136 -2.91 8.34 16.03
N ARG A 137 -2.00 9.10 15.40
CA ARG A 137 -1.74 10.52 15.69
C ARG A 137 -2.10 11.42 14.52
N VAL A 138 -1.79 10.95 13.32
CA VAL A 138 -2.05 11.68 12.07
C VAL A 138 -2.75 10.78 11.07
N VAL A 139 -3.55 11.39 10.20
CA VAL A 139 -4.10 10.78 8.99
C VAL A 139 -3.52 11.51 7.79
N VAL A 140 -2.73 10.82 6.96
CA VAL A 140 -2.11 11.43 5.78
C VAL A 140 -2.77 10.92 4.51
N ALA A 141 -3.10 11.81 3.59
CA ALA A 141 -3.72 11.51 2.32
C ALA A 141 -2.99 12.15 1.14
N ASN A 142 -2.78 11.38 0.08
CA ASN A 142 -2.24 11.86 -1.19
C ASN A 142 -3.38 12.17 -2.16
N TYR A 143 -3.42 13.39 -2.64
CA TYR A 143 -4.41 13.91 -3.59
C TYR A 143 -3.80 14.20 -4.98
N ALA A 144 -2.71 13.52 -5.32
CA ALA A 144 -1.99 13.67 -6.59
C ALA A 144 -1.59 15.13 -6.87
N SER A 145 -1.98 15.73 -8.00
CA SER A 145 -1.63 17.11 -8.35
C SER A 145 -2.16 18.17 -7.38
N THR A 146 -3.10 17.81 -6.52
CA THR A 146 -3.58 18.69 -5.46
C THR A 146 -2.67 18.67 -4.22
N GLY A 147 -1.72 17.74 -4.19
CA GLY A 147 -0.72 17.62 -3.14
C GLY A 147 -1.04 16.55 -2.10
N VAL A 148 -0.42 16.67 -0.95
CA VAL A 148 -0.56 15.78 0.21
C VAL A 148 -0.97 16.58 1.43
N ALA A 149 -1.92 16.05 2.21
CA ALA A 149 -2.40 16.69 3.43
C ALA A 149 -2.37 15.73 4.60
N ALA A 150 -2.20 16.29 5.80
CA ALA A 150 -2.33 15.58 7.05
C ALA A 150 -3.34 16.25 7.97
N TYR A 151 -4.06 15.42 8.68
CA TYR A 151 -5.07 15.77 9.65
C TYR A 151 -4.79 15.04 10.96
N ASP A 152 -5.27 15.57 12.06
CA ASP A 152 -5.39 14.75 13.27
C ASP A 152 -6.58 13.78 13.16
N LEU A 153 -6.79 12.94 14.17
CA LEU A 153 -7.89 11.96 14.15
C LEU A 153 -9.29 12.60 14.23
N ASP A 154 -9.39 13.87 14.63
CA ASP A 154 -10.63 14.60 14.74
C ASP A 154 -10.90 15.53 13.53
N GLY A 155 -9.96 15.48 12.55
CA GLY A 155 -10.12 16.14 11.25
C GLY A 155 -9.58 17.57 11.21
N GLU A 156 -8.85 18.02 12.21
CA GLU A 156 -8.14 19.30 12.13
C GLU A 156 -6.94 19.17 11.19
N GLU A 157 -6.83 20.08 10.22
CA GLU A 157 -5.71 20.07 9.27
C GLU A 157 -4.42 20.49 9.96
N LEU A 158 -3.45 19.60 9.96
CA LEU A 158 -2.11 19.87 10.48
C LEU A 158 -1.25 20.59 9.45
N TRP A 159 -1.32 20.13 8.20
CA TRP A 159 -0.61 20.76 7.08
C TRP A 159 -1.15 20.25 5.74
N HIS A 160 -0.92 21.08 4.71
CA HIS A 160 -1.11 20.72 3.30
C HIS A 160 0.12 21.17 2.50
N ARG A 161 0.59 20.31 1.59
CA ARG A 161 1.74 20.57 0.73
C ARG A 161 1.39 20.35 -0.73
N ASP A 162 1.56 21.38 -1.55
CA ASP A 162 1.63 21.24 -3.01
C ASP A 162 3.01 20.69 -3.38
N LEU A 163 3.05 19.52 -4.02
CA LEU A 163 4.26 18.86 -4.49
C LEU A 163 4.46 19.03 -6.00
N GLY A 164 3.63 19.84 -6.63
CA GLY A 164 3.59 20.06 -8.07
C GLY A 164 2.65 19.10 -8.81
N PRO A 165 2.49 19.30 -10.12
CA PRO A 165 1.60 18.50 -10.93
C PRO A 165 2.06 17.06 -11.05
N GLN A 166 1.10 16.15 -11.07
CA GLN A 166 1.29 14.72 -11.28
C GLN A 166 0.42 14.29 -12.47
N GLU A 167 1.00 14.39 -13.64
CA GLU A 167 0.28 14.23 -14.90
C GLU A 167 0.56 12.85 -15.51
N HIS A 168 -0.47 12.03 -15.57
CA HIS A 168 -0.43 10.76 -16.28
C HIS A 168 -1.82 10.45 -16.85
N VAL A 169 -1.88 9.91 -18.09
CA VAL A 169 -3.14 9.60 -18.80
C VAL A 169 -4.09 8.68 -18.03
N TRP A 170 -3.59 7.93 -17.06
CA TRP A 170 -4.37 7.04 -16.21
C TRP A 170 -4.51 7.51 -14.76
N GLY A 171 -4.11 8.74 -14.47
CA GLY A 171 -4.19 9.34 -13.14
C GLY A 171 -3.15 8.77 -12.17
N ASN A 172 -3.48 8.79 -10.88
CA ASN A 172 -2.63 8.38 -9.77
C ASN A 172 -3.30 7.30 -8.91
N GLY A 173 -2.50 6.49 -8.21
CA GLY A 173 -2.99 5.45 -7.30
C GLY A 173 -2.08 5.19 -6.10
N THR A 174 -1.02 5.98 -5.92
CA THR A 174 -0.04 5.77 -4.85
C THR A 174 -0.57 6.21 -3.49
N SER A 175 -0.28 5.43 -2.46
CA SER A 175 -0.62 5.73 -1.07
C SER A 175 0.62 6.14 -0.28
N PRO A 176 0.51 7.04 0.71
CA PRO A 176 1.59 7.32 1.63
C PRO A 176 1.80 6.17 2.62
N VAL A 177 3.00 6.11 3.22
CA VAL A 177 3.40 5.15 4.24
C VAL A 177 4.04 5.91 5.41
N LEU A 178 3.73 5.54 6.65
CA LEU A 178 4.34 6.14 7.84
C LEU A 178 5.40 5.23 8.44
N PHE A 179 6.63 5.72 8.54
CA PHE A 179 7.74 5.04 9.22
C PHE A 179 8.34 5.96 10.28
N GLY A 180 8.14 5.64 11.55
CA GLY A 180 8.51 6.54 12.64
C GLY A 180 7.85 7.90 12.50
N ASP A 181 8.65 8.96 12.42
CA ASP A 181 8.17 10.32 12.21
C ASP A 181 8.19 10.77 10.74
N ILE A 182 8.44 9.84 9.82
CA ILE A 182 8.57 10.11 8.40
C ILE A 182 7.35 9.60 7.64
N CYS A 183 6.71 10.48 6.87
CA CYS A 183 5.75 10.11 5.83
C CYS A 183 6.51 9.91 4.51
N ILE A 184 6.54 8.67 4.04
CA ILE A 184 7.17 8.28 2.78
C ILE A 184 6.09 8.28 1.71
N LEU A 185 6.29 9.08 0.66
CA LEU A 185 5.33 9.21 -0.44
C LEU A 185 6.03 9.16 -1.79
N TYR A 186 5.61 8.22 -2.64
CA TYR A 186 5.94 8.26 -4.06
C TYR A 186 4.94 9.17 -4.79
N HIS A 187 5.37 10.38 -5.13
CA HIS A 187 4.61 11.34 -5.93
C HIS A 187 4.88 11.07 -7.41
N GLY A 188 4.15 10.12 -7.98
CA GLY A 188 4.25 9.56 -9.31
C GLY A 188 2.97 8.77 -9.68
N PRO A 189 2.83 8.30 -10.92
CA PRO A 189 3.72 8.48 -12.08
C PRO A 189 3.66 9.88 -12.70
N GLY A 190 4.61 10.18 -13.57
CA GLY A 190 4.64 11.39 -14.38
C GLY A 190 6.04 12.02 -14.48
N SER A 191 6.14 13.16 -15.16
CA SER A 191 7.41 13.86 -15.40
C SER A 191 8.10 14.31 -14.09
N ASN A 192 7.32 14.50 -13.03
CA ASN A 192 7.79 14.94 -11.71
C ASN A 192 7.94 13.81 -10.69
N SER A 193 7.91 12.54 -11.13
CA SER A 193 8.00 11.39 -10.24
C SER A 193 9.15 11.52 -9.24
N THR A 194 8.79 11.55 -7.96
CA THR A 194 9.71 11.80 -6.85
C THR A 194 9.27 11.01 -5.62
N LEU A 195 10.20 10.33 -5.00
CA LEU A 195 10.00 9.74 -3.68
C LEU A 195 10.38 10.78 -2.62
N TYR A 196 9.46 11.06 -1.72
CA TYR A 196 9.62 12.01 -0.63
C TYR A 196 9.66 11.31 0.72
N GLY A 197 10.50 11.80 1.62
CA GLY A 197 10.36 11.65 3.07
C GLY A 197 9.97 13.00 3.66
N LEU A 198 8.77 13.07 4.19
CA LEU A 198 8.22 14.26 4.81
C LEU A 198 8.13 14.06 6.32
N ASP A 199 8.39 15.09 7.11
CA ASP A 199 8.04 15.08 8.52
C ASP A 199 6.51 14.95 8.66
N LYS A 200 6.04 13.92 9.35
CA LYS A 200 4.60 13.60 9.39
C LYS A 200 3.75 14.64 10.10
N LEU A 201 4.34 15.44 11.01
CA LEU A 201 3.62 16.43 11.82
C LEU A 201 3.63 17.82 11.20
N SER A 202 4.61 18.15 10.37
CA SER A 202 4.76 19.48 9.78
C SER A 202 4.70 19.50 8.25
N GLY A 203 4.77 18.35 7.61
CA GLY A 203 4.87 18.23 6.15
C GLY A 203 6.22 18.72 5.58
N ARG A 204 7.18 19.13 6.41
CA ARG A 204 8.50 19.58 5.96
C ARG A 204 9.23 18.44 5.25
N THR A 205 9.82 18.74 4.08
CA THR A 205 10.63 17.77 3.35
C THR A 205 11.92 17.50 4.14
N LEU A 206 12.11 16.25 4.56
CA LEU A 206 13.33 15.75 5.18
C LEU A 206 14.33 15.35 4.10
N TRP A 207 13.85 14.60 3.10
CA TRP A 207 14.62 14.19 1.95
C TRP A 207 13.70 13.98 0.72
N LYS A 208 14.29 13.93 -0.46
CA LYS A 208 13.59 13.59 -1.71
C LYS A 208 14.53 12.92 -2.70
N ARG A 209 14.00 11.99 -3.50
CA ARG A 209 14.72 11.29 -4.57
C ARG A 209 13.92 11.36 -5.87
N LYS A 210 14.53 11.89 -6.91
CA LYS A 210 13.94 11.84 -8.26
C LYS A 210 13.90 10.40 -8.73
N ILE A 211 12.74 9.92 -9.17
CA ILE A 211 12.56 8.61 -9.77
C ILE A 211 12.43 8.78 -11.27
N GLU A 212 13.39 8.23 -11.99
CA GLU A 212 13.37 8.27 -13.45
C GLU A 212 12.41 7.21 -14.00
N GLU A 213 11.39 7.64 -14.71
CA GLU A 213 10.43 6.78 -15.41
C GLU A 213 10.75 6.80 -16.89
N LYS A 214 11.56 5.84 -17.34
CA LYS A 214 11.99 5.74 -18.75
C LYS A 214 11.19 4.69 -19.48
N ASP A 215 10.83 4.99 -20.72
CA ASP A 215 10.34 3.98 -21.65
C ASP A 215 11.49 3.04 -22.05
N ASP A 216 11.14 1.84 -22.46
CA ASP A 216 12.08 0.86 -23.00
C ASP A 216 11.62 0.40 -24.38
N ALA A 217 12.45 0.60 -25.40
CA ALA A 217 12.18 0.16 -26.77
C ALA A 217 11.99 -1.37 -26.87
N LYS A 218 12.52 -2.11 -25.88
CA LYS A 218 12.40 -3.58 -25.79
C LYS A 218 11.21 -4.04 -24.93
N ARG A 219 10.37 -3.10 -24.50
CA ARG A 219 9.21 -3.43 -23.65
C ARG A 219 8.34 -4.56 -24.26
N VAL A 220 7.90 -5.46 -23.41
CA VAL A 220 7.14 -6.66 -23.80
C VAL A 220 5.66 -6.60 -23.39
N ASP A 221 5.25 -5.54 -22.70
CA ASP A 221 3.85 -5.28 -22.38
C ASP A 221 3.06 -4.83 -23.62
N GLY A 222 1.77 -4.66 -23.52
CA GLY A 222 0.87 -4.31 -24.62
C GLY A 222 1.02 -2.89 -25.18
N PHE A 223 2.05 -2.12 -24.78
CA PHE A 223 2.20 -0.70 -25.15
C PHE A 223 3.37 -0.41 -26.08
N ARG A 224 4.06 -1.42 -26.57
CA ARG A 224 5.13 -1.27 -27.54
C ARG A 224 4.63 -0.55 -28.80
N GLY A 225 5.35 0.51 -29.23
CA GLY A 225 5.03 1.28 -30.42
C GLY A 225 3.80 2.19 -30.31
N ARG A 226 3.16 2.26 -29.15
CA ARG A 226 2.17 3.29 -28.85
C ARG A 226 2.91 4.55 -28.42
N ASN A 227 2.54 5.68 -29.03
CA ASN A 227 3.20 7.00 -28.88
C ASN A 227 3.78 7.22 -27.50
N GLY A 228 5.08 7.49 -27.48
CA GLY A 228 5.95 7.50 -26.33
C GLY A 228 5.33 8.02 -25.05
N GLY A 229 5.50 7.30 -23.99
CA GLY A 229 5.23 7.84 -22.71
C GLY A 229 4.08 7.23 -21.92
N ILE A 230 3.53 6.07 -22.30
CA ILE A 230 2.74 5.29 -21.35
C ILE A 230 3.73 4.46 -20.52
N ASN A 231 4.39 5.10 -19.59
CA ASN A 231 5.36 4.53 -18.65
C ASN A 231 5.12 5.16 -17.28
N GLY A 232 5.54 4.47 -16.25
CA GLY A 232 5.40 4.93 -14.88
C GLY A 232 4.97 3.84 -13.91
N ALA A 233 4.99 4.16 -12.63
CA ALA A 233 4.62 3.25 -11.57
C ALA A 233 3.46 3.80 -10.73
N PHE A 234 2.43 2.95 -10.52
CA PHE A 234 1.26 3.27 -9.68
C PHE A 234 1.38 2.62 -8.29
N THR A 235 2.58 2.40 -7.84
CA THR A 235 2.91 1.55 -6.71
C THR A 235 3.02 2.34 -5.42
N THR A 236 2.61 1.73 -4.34
CA THR A 236 2.86 2.21 -2.99
C THR A 236 4.18 1.60 -2.51
N PRO A 237 5.12 2.38 -1.96
CA PRO A 237 6.33 1.83 -1.36
C PRO A 237 6.00 0.99 -0.12
N ILE A 238 6.88 0.06 0.22
CA ILE A 238 6.83 -0.69 1.48
C ILE A 238 8.09 -0.41 2.29
N VAL A 239 8.02 -0.64 3.60
CA VAL A 239 9.21 -0.60 4.47
C VAL A 239 9.40 -1.98 5.07
N VAL A 240 10.60 -2.53 4.87
CA VAL A 240 10.97 -3.84 5.36
C VAL A 240 12.24 -3.77 6.20
N GLU A 241 12.42 -4.72 7.10
CA GLU A 241 13.68 -4.91 7.79
C GLU A 241 14.46 -6.06 7.16
N ALA A 242 15.71 -5.81 6.80
CA ALA A 242 16.60 -6.81 6.22
C ALA A 242 18.06 -6.55 6.65
N ASN A 243 18.75 -7.61 7.09
CA ASN A 243 20.14 -7.54 7.53
C ASN A 243 20.39 -6.44 8.58
N GLY A 244 19.45 -6.27 9.53
CA GLY A 244 19.57 -5.32 10.65
C GLY A 244 19.37 -3.86 10.26
N ARG A 245 18.78 -3.56 9.11
CA ARG A 245 18.43 -2.20 8.68
C ARG A 245 17.04 -2.15 8.04
N HIS A 246 16.40 -1.00 8.10
CA HIS A 246 15.17 -0.74 7.37
C HIS A 246 15.46 -0.28 5.93
N GLU A 247 14.60 -0.70 5.00
CA GLU A 247 14.70 -0.39 3.58
C GLU A 247 13.32 0.01 3.06
N VAL A 248 13.23 1.17 2.41
CA VAL A 248 12.07 1.56 1.59
C VAL A 248 12.19 0.90 0.24
N ILE A 249 11.26 0.04 -0.11
CA ILE A 249 11.27 -0.66 -1.40
C ILE A 249 10.18 -0.10 -2.29
N LEU A 250 10.54 0.33 -3.48
CA LEU A 250 9.66 0.93 -4.48
C LEU A 250 9.79 0.19 -5.82
N SER A 251 8.68 -0.34 -6.33
CA SER A 251 8.59 -0.80 -7.72
C SER A 251 8.42 0.41 -8.64
N GLY A 252 9.47 0.77 -9.35
CA GLY A 252 9.46 1.84 -10.35
C GLY A 252 9.44 1.29 -11.78
N ALA A 253 9.38 2.18 -12.77
CA ALA A 253 9.51 1.81 -14.17
C ALA A 253 10.85 1.12 -14.42
N ASN A 254 10.82 -0.14 -14.91
CA ASN A 254 11.95 -1.01 -15.19
C ASN A 254 12.74 -1.54 -13.98
N ILE A 255 12.65 -0.90 -12.82
CA ILE A 255 13.58 -1.11 -11.70
C ILE A 255 12.82 -1.20 -10.39
N LEU A 256 13.18 -2.18 -9.58
CA LEU A 256 12.86 -2.23 -8.15
C LEU A 256 13.99 -1.54 -7.40
N TRP A 257 13.67 -0.52 -6.62
CA TRP A 257 14.59 0.28 -5.84
C TRP A 257 14.48 -0.01 -4.35
N ALA A 258 15.61 0.15 -3.66
CA ALA A 258 15.63 0.22 -2.20
C ALA A 258 16.40 1.44 -1.74
N PHE A 259 15.81 2.17 -0.78
CA PHE A 259 16.36 3.39 -0.20
C PHE A 259 16.41 3.29 1.31
N ASN A 260 17.31 4.05 1.92
CA ASN A 260 17.31 4.26 3.35
C ASN A 260 16.09 5.14 3.74
N PRO A 261 15.21 4.72 4.65
CA PRO A 261 14.04 5.50 5.03
C PRO A 261 14.37 6.83 5.73
N GLU A 262 15.54 6.96 6.36
CA GLU A 262 15.90 8.13 7.17
C GLU A 262 16.40 9.31 6.33
N ASP A 263 17.15 9.03 5.26
CA ASP A 263 17.81 10.04 4.42
C ASP A 263 17.54 9.93 2.91
N GLY A 264 16.79 8.89 2.49
CA GLY A 264 16.51 8.60 1.09
C GLY A 264 17.74 8.11 0.30
N GLY A 265 18.83 7.72 0.97
CA GLY A 265 20.05 7.23 0.33
C GLY A 265 19.83 5.92 -0.42
N ASP A 266 20.49 5.76 -1.58
CA ASP A 266 20.39 4.56 -2.40
C ASP A 266 21.04 3.36 -1.68
N LEU A 267 20.30 2.27 -1.48
CA LEU A 267 20.82 1.04 -0.91
C LEU A 267 21.14 0.03 -1.99
N TRP A 268 20.13 -0.34 -2.78
CA TRP A 268 20.29 -1.26 -3.90
C TRP A 268 19.20 -1.03 -4.96
N LYS A 269 19.42 -1.59 -6.14
CA LYS A 269 18.46 -1.64 -7.24
C LYS A 269 18.49 -3.01 -7.91
N CYS A 270 17.36 -3.39 -8.51
CA CYS A 270 17.22 -4.61 -9.29
C CYS A 270 16.42 -4.32 -10.57
N SER A 271 17.06 -4.47 -11.73
CA SER A 271 16.41 -4.31 -13.03
C SER A 271 15.56 -5.53 -13.37
N GLY A 272 14.60 -5.38 -14.31
CA GLY A 272 13.83 -6.48 -14.86
C GLY A 272 12.32 -6.35 -14.76
N LEU A 273 11.82 -5.19 -14.33
CA LEU A 273 10.40 -4.82 -14.46
C LEU A 273 10.15 -4.18 -15.84
N ASN A 274 8.90 -3.87 -16.14
CA ASN A 274 8.50 -3.16 -17.35
C ASN A 274 8.49 -1.64 -17.12
N PRO A 275 8.44 -0.82 -18.19
CA PRO A 275 8.27 0.61 -18.08
C PRO A 275 6.97 1.03 -17.38
N LEU A 276 5.98 0.13 -17.31
CA LEU A 276 4.69 0.38 -16.70
C LEU A 276 4.41 -0.66 -15.61
N VAL A 277 4.31 -0.20 -14.36
CA VAL A 277 4.18 -1.05 -13.17
C VAL A 277 2.96 -0.65 -12.35
N TYR A 278 2.12 -1.61 -11.99
CA TYR A 278 0.90 -1.39 -11.22
C TYR A 278 0.96 -1.97 -9.82
N THR A 279 1.60 -3.15 -9.68
CA THR A 279 1.62 -3.84 -8.39
C THR A 279 2.70 -3.27 -7.49
N SER A 280 2.36 -3.00 -6.26
CA SER A 280 3.32 -2.66 -5.23
C SER A 280 4.20 -3.87 -4.89
N PRO A 281 5.40 -3.68 -4.38
CA PRO A 281 6.18 -4.79 -3.86
C PRO A 281 5.48 -5.42 -2.66
N VAL A 282 5.72 -6.70 -2.42
CA VAL A 282 5.27 -7.42 -1.22
C VAL A 282 6.41 -8.28 -0.67
N TYR A 283 6.51 -8.36 0.65
CA TYR A 283 7.60 -9.03 1.36
C TYR A 283 7.06 -10.13 2.28
N ASP A 284 7.66 -11.32 2.23
CA ASP A 284 7.26 -12.48 3.04
C ASP A 284 8.15 -12.73 4.27
N GLY A 285 9.05 -11.80 4.58
CA GLY A 285 10.07 -11.96 5.62
C GLY A 285 11.43 -12.45 5.08
N ASN A 286 11.52 -12.84 3.81
CA ASN A 286 12.74 -13.35 3.20
C ASN A 286 12.96 -12.81 1.76
N VAL A 287 11.90 -12.73 0.97
CA VAL A 287 11.95 -12.36 -0.45
C VAL A 287 10.93 -11.26 -0.73
N VAL A 288 11.35 -10.26 -1.51
CA VAL A 288 10.46 -9.26 -2.09
C VAL A 288 10.02 -9.74 -3.47
N LEU A 289 8.71 -9.79 -3.67
CA LEU A 289 8.09 -10.02 -4.97
C LEU A 289 7.61 -8.67 -5.55
N SER A 290 7.95 -8.40 -6.80
CA SER A 290 7.41 -7.29 -7.60
C SER A 290 6.97 -7.79 -8.97
N MET A 291 5.80 -7.33 -9.42
CA MET A 291 5.18 -7.74 -10.68
C MET A 291 4.85 -6.53 -11.56
N GLY A 292 4.95 -6.65 -12.87
CA GLY A 292 4.85 -5.51 -13.78
C GLY A 292 3.44 -5.10 -14.20
N GLY A 293 2.41 -5.93 -14.05
CA GLY A 293 1.06 -5.60 -14.50
C GLY A 293 0.70 -6.15 -15.89
N TYR A 294 0.41 -5.30 -16.88
CA TYR A 294 0.00 -5.73 -18.22
C TYR A 294 1.09 -6.53 -18.93
N PHE A 295 0.91 -7.88 -19.01
CA PHE A 295 1.90 -8.81 -19.56
C PHE A 295 3.32 -8.58 -19.04
N GLY A 296 3.42 -7.91 -17.88
CA GLY A 296 4.67 -7.39 -17.35
C GLY A 296 5.54 -8.46 -16.74
N ALA A 297 6.81 -8.13 -16.63
CA ALA A 297 7.80 -8.96 -15.96
C ALA A 297 7.52 -9.06 -14.45
N SER A 298 7.98 -10.15 -13.84
CA SER A 298 7.97 -10.32 -12.39
C SER A 298 9.36 -10.69 -11.90
N ILE A 299 9.74 -10.18 -10.74
CA ILE A 299 11.03 -10.47 -10.11
C ILE A 299 10.85 -10.81 -8.64
N ALA A 300 11.67 -11.73 -8.17
CA ALA A 300 11.84 -12.00 -6.75
C ALA A 300 13.31 -11.75 -6.36
N VAL A 301 13.51 -11.00 -5.29
CA VAL A 301 14.85 -10.62 -4.84
C VAL A 301 14.92 -10.60 -3.31
N LYS A 302 16.06 -10.98 -2.74
CA LYS A 302 16.31 -10.85 -1.31
C LYS A 302 16.70 -9.41 -1.01
N PRO A 303 16.03 -8.73 -0.07
CA PRO A 303 16.45 -7.40 0.40
C PRO A 303 17.76 -7.51 1.20
N GLY A 304 18.29 -6.38 1.68
CA GLY A 304 19.55 -6.34 2.43
C GLY A 304 20.80 -6.27 1.55
N GLY A 305 20.65 -6.12 0.23
CA GLY A 305 21.74 -6.00 -0.73
C GLY A 305 22.45 -4.64 -0.72
N LYS A 306 23.39 -4.45 -1.67
CA LYS A 306 24.08 -3.17 -1.90
C LYS A 306 24.34 -2.99 -3.39
N GLY A 307 24.09 -1.78 -3.93
CA GLY A 307 24.32 -1.45 -5.32
C GLY A 307 23.40 -2.20 -6.29
N ASP A 308 23.89 -2.63 -7.43
CA ASP A 308 23.08 -3.38 -8.42
C ASP A 308 23.06 -4.88 -8.07
N VAL A 309 21.88 -5.37 -7.70
CA VAL A 309 21.64 -6.76 -7.33
C VAL A 309 20.94 -7.57 -8.43
N THR A 310 20.86 -7.05 -9.66
CA THR A 310 20.15 -7.68 -10.78
C THR A 310 20.58 -9.13 -11.02
N ALA A 311 21.88 -9.43 -10.92
CA ALA A 311 22.40 -10.78 -11.08
C ALA A 311 22.08 -11.72 -9.90
N LYS A 312 21.60 -11.18 -8.78
CA LYS A 312 21.28 -11.91 -7.53
C LYS A 312 19.78 -12.16 -7.34
N ARG A 313 18.96 -11.95 -8.37
CA ARG A 313 17.53 -12.29 -8.32
C ARG A 313 17.34 -13.76 -7.96
N VAL A 314 16.37 -14.05 -7.14
CA VAL A 314 15.94 -15.44 -6.85
C VAL A 314 15.42 -16.06 -8.14
N TRP A 315 14.57 -15.30 -8.86
CA TRP A 315 14.11 -15.63 -10.21
C TRP A 315 13.63 -14.35 -10.93
N HIS A 316 13.45 -14.49 -12.24
CA HIS A 316 12.91 -13.48 -13.12
C HIS A 316 12.02 -14.12 -14.17
N ASP A 317 10.76 -13.74 -14.21
CA ASP A 317 9.85 -14.01 -15.32
C ASP A 317 9.79 -12.74 -16.18
N PRO A 318 10.40 -12.71 -17.36
CA PRO A 318 10.51 -11.49 -18.17
C PRO A 318 9.19 -11.07 -18.80
N ARG A 319 8.18 -11.94 -18.82
CA ARG A 319 6.89 -11.65 -19.44
C ARG A 319 5.79 -12.55 -18.92
N SER A 320 4.82 -11.99 -18.22
CA SER A 320 3.58 -12.69 -17.90
C SER A 320 2.69 -12.83 -19.14
N LYS A 321 1.98 -13.93 -19.25
CA LYS A 321 0.89 -14.11 -20.24
C LYS A 321 -0.41 -13.45 -19.78
N LYS A 322 -0.48 -12.96 -18.55
CA LYS A 322 -1.68 -12.43 -17.90
C LYS A 322 -1.45 -11.02 -17.38
N ASN A 323 -2.54 -10.28 -17.26
CA ASN A 323 -2.53 -8.94 -16.68
C ASN A 323 -2.77 -9.03 -15.17
N ARG A 324 -1.73 -8.78 -14.38
CA ARG A 324 -1.74 -8.82 -12.92
C ARG A 324 -1.69 -7.40 -12.38
N LEU A 325 -2.81 -6.89 -11.87
CA LEU A 325 -2.91 -5.52 -11.36
C LEU A 325 -2.94 -5.46 -9.83
N GLY A 326 -3.58 -6.41 -9.17
CA GLY A 326 -3.55 -6.54 -7.73
C GLY A 326 -2.20 -7.06 -7.22
N THR A 327 -1.74 -6.52 -6.09
CA THR A 327 -0.54 -6.99 -5.38
C THR A 327 -0.86 -8.30 -4.66
N ALA A 328 0.01 -9.30 -4.77
CA ALA A 328 -0.19 -10.61 -4.17
C ALA A 328 -0.25 -10.58 -2.63
N VAL A 329 -0.80 -11.64 -2.04
CA VAL A 329 -0.52 -12.08 -0.67
C VAL A 329 0.38 -13.30 -0.71
N ILE A 330 1.26 -13.45 0.28
CA ILE A 330 2.22 -14.56 0.32
C ILE A 330 1.99 -15.40 1.58
N ARG A 331 1.93 -16.72 1.41
CA ARG A 331 1.84 -17.69 2.51
C ARG A 331 2.59 -18.97 2.18
N ASN A 332 3.40 -19.45 3.12
CA ASN A 332 4.09 -20.74 3.03
C ASN A 332 4.86 -20.93 1.71
N GLY A 333 5.51 -19.87 1.20
CA GLY A 333 6.28 -19.92 -0.03
C GLY A 333 5.46 -19.85 -1.33
N TYR A 334 4.18 -19.49 -1.25
CA TYR A 334 3.31 -19.29 -2.40
C TYR A 334 2.70 -17.88 -2.41
N ALA A 335 2.68 -17.25 -3.58
CA ALA A 335 2.01 -15.96 -3.81
C ALA A 335 0.65 -16.20 -4.48
N PHE A 336 -0.40 -15.55 -3.95
CA PHE A 336 -1.78 -15.66 -4.43
C PHE A 336 -2.30 -14.30 -4.88
N PHE A 337 -3.00 -14.26 -6.01
CA PHE A 337 -3.66 -13.07 -6.53
C PHE A 337 -4.77 -13.45 -7.53
N ALA A 338 -5.55 -12.46 -7.96
CA ALA A 338 -6.46 -12.64 -9.08
C ALA A 338 -6.05 -11.71 -10.23
N ASN A 339 -6.17 -12.19 -11.46
CA ASN A 339 -5.82 -11.42 -12.65
C ASN A 339 -7.04 -10.75 -13.30
N MET A 340 -6.79 -9.87 -14.28
CA MET A 340 -7.85 -9.17 -15.02
C MET A 340 -8.76 -10.08 -15.85
N SER A 341 -8.39 -11.33 -16.08
CA SER A 341 -9.23 -12.30 -16.79
C SER A 341 -10.13 -13.08 -15.84
N GLY A 342 -10.10 -12.77 -14.51
CA GLY A 342 -10.95 -13.41 -13.51
C GLY A 342 -10.46 -14.79 -13.07
N PHE A 343 -9.13 -15.02 -13.07
CA PHE A 343 -8.55 -16.24 -12.57
C PHE A 343 -7.79 -15.99 -11.28
N ALA A 344 -7.95 -16.88 -10.32
CA ALA A 344 -7.02 -17.00 -9.20
C ALA A 344 -5.73 -17.64 -9.69
N GLU A 345 -4.61 -17.09 -9.28
CA GLU A 345 -3.29 -17.64 -9.57
C GLU A 345 -2.52 -17.92 -8.28
N CYS A 346 -1.76 -19.02 -8.30
CA CYS A 346 -0.77 -19.37 -7.29
C CYS A 346 0.59 -19.48 -7.95
N VAL A 347 1.58 -18.77 -7.41
CA VAL A 347 2.96 -18.77 -7.90
C VAL A 347 3.88 -19.26 -6.79
N ASP A 348 4.75 -20.22 -7.12
CA ASP A 348 5.80 -20.71 -6.23
C ASP A 348 6.88 -19.64 -6.07
N MET A 349 7.10 -19.17 -4.85
CA MET A 349 8.04 -18.09 -4.55
C MET A 349 9.51 -18.45 -4.73
N LYS A 350 9.84 -19.74 -4.74
CA LYS A 350 11.20 -20.21 -4.95
C LYS A 350 11.58 -20.21 -6.43
N THR A 351 10.62 -20.48 -7.31
CA THR A 351 10.88 -20.73 -8.73
C THR A 351 10.23 -19.73 -9.68
N GLY A 352 9.23 -18.97 -9.22
CA GLY A 352 8.41 -18.09 -10.06
C GLY A 352 7.40 -18.81 -10.96
N LYS A 353 7.30 -20.15 -10.84
CA LYS A 353 6.38 -20.95 -11.68
C LYS A 353 4.95 -20.87 -11.16
N VAL A 354 4.00 -20.78 -12.09
CA VAL A 354 2.57 -20.89 -11.79
C VAL A 354 2.28 -22.33 -11.36
N VAL A 355 1.70 -22.48 -10.15
CA VAL A 355 1.29 -23.76 -9.56
C VAL A 355 -0.11 -24.11 -10.00
N PHE A 356 -1.03 -23.13 -9.95
CA PHE A 356 -2.37 -23.24 -10.54
C PHE A 356 -2.84 -21.90 -11.09
N GLU A 357 -3.80 -21.99 -12.03
CA GLU A 357 -4.57 -20.87 -12.56
C GLU A 357 -6.01 -21.37 -12.72
N GLU A 358 -6.94 -20.86 -11.88
CA GLU A 358 -8.32 -21.35 -11.83
C GLU A 358 -9.33 -20.21 -11.96
N ARG A 359 -10.38 -20.43 -12.74
CA ARG A 359 -11.41 -19.41 -12.96
C ARG A 359 -12.22 -19.16 -11.70
N LEU A 360 -12.30 -17.89 -11.31
CA LEU A 360 -13.15 -17.44 -10.21
C LEU A 360 -14.58 -17.20 -10.70
N PRO A 361 -15.61 -17.61 -9.95
CA PRO A 361 -17.00 -17.26 -10.24
C PRO A 361 -17.22 -15.75 -10.21
N SER A 362 -18.18 -15.29 -11.03
CA SER A 362 -18.67 -13.91 -11.00
C SER A 362 -20.16 -13.89 -11.27
N THR A 363 -20.88 -13.05 -10.51
CA THR A 363 -22.34 -12.85 -10.66
C THR A 363 -22.69 -11.99 -11.88
N ALA A 364 -21.72 -11.32 -12.48
CA ALA A 364 -21.87 -10.53 -13.68
C ALA A 364 -20.75 -10.82 -14.69
N ASN A 365 -20.89 -10.27 -15.90
CA ASN A 365 -19.94 -10.51 -17.00
C ASN A 365 -18.54 -9.94 -16.76
N ASN A 366 -18.32 -9.14 -15.72
CA ASN A 366 -17.05 -8.51 -15.43
C ASN A 366 -16.36 -9.17 -14.22
N ALA A 367 -15.65 -10.26 -14.48
CA ALA A 367 -14.86 -10.99 -13.49
C ALA A 367 -13.45 -10.39 -13.25
N ALA A 368 -13.09 -9.29 -13.93
CA ALA A 368 -11.78 -8.68 -13.78
C ALA A 368 -11.51 -8.28 -12.33
N SER A 369 -10.33 -8.59 -11.80
CA SER A 369 -9.90 -8.12 -10.49
C SER A 369 -8.77 -7.11 -10.62
N TRP A 370 -8.97 -5.94 -10.00
CA TRP A 370 -7.97 -4.89 -9.84
C TRP A 370 -7.57 -4.76 -8.38
N ALA A 371 -8.47 -5.18 -7.50
CA ALA A 371 -8.21 -5.22 -6.06
C ALA A 371 -7.09 -6.21 -5.73
N SER A 372 -6.31 -5.87 -4.73
CA SER A 372 -5.36 -6.80 -4.12
C SER A 372 -6.11 -7.75 -3.18
N PRO A 373 -5.75 -9.03 -3.08
CA PRO A 373 -6.30 -9.92 -2.07
C PRO A 373 -5.82 -9.53 -0.67
N ILE A 374 -6.57 -9.98 0.34
CA ILE A 374 -6.14 -10.06 1.74
C ILE A 374 -6.11 -11.53 2.18
N LEU A 375 -5.31 -11.82 3.20
CA LEU A 375 -5.10 -13.18 3.72
C LEU A 375 -5.49 -13.24 5.19
N VAL A 376 -6.34 -14.19 5.54
CA VAL A 376 -6.78 -14.48 6.91
C VAL A 376 -6.57 -15.95 7.21
N GLY A 377 -5.66 -16.28 8.10
CA GLY A 377 -5.28 -17.67 8.33
C GLY A 377 -4.84 -18.35 7.04
N ASP A 378 -5.63 -19.29 6.53
CA ASP A 378 -5.38 -20.00 5.27
C ASP A 378 -6.37 -19.63 4.15
N ARG A 379 -7.07 -18.48 4.27
CA ARG A 379 -8.10 -18.03 3.32
C ARG A 379 -7.67 -16.76 2.62
N VAL A 380 -7.72 -16.76 1.31
CA VAL A 380 -7.50 -15.60 0.43
C VAL A 380 -8.85 -15.01 0.06
N TYR A 381 -9.04 -13.73 0.32
CA TYR A 381 -10.24 -12.96 -0.06
C TYR A 381 -9.86 -11.98 -1.17
N VAL A 382 -10.54 -12.00 -2.29
CA VAL A 382 -10.30 -11.07 -3.40
C VAL A 382 -11.58 -10.62 -4.05
N THR A 383 -11.72 -9.30 -4.26
CA THR A 383 -12.90 -8.68 -4.86
C THR A 383 -12.66 -8.41 -6.34
N ASN A 384 -13.67 -8.66 -7.19
CA ASN A 384 -13.68 -8.32 -8.60
C ASN A 384 -14.48 -7.03 -8.87
N GLN A 385 -14.48 -6.59 -10.13
CA GLN A 385 -15.17 -5.36 -10.54
C GLN A 385 -16.71 -5.44 -10.48
N SER A 386 -17.29 -6.62 -10.37
CA SER A 386 -18.74 -6.78 -10.16
C SER A 386 -19.16 -6.64 -8.69
N GLY A 387 -18.19 -6.46 -7.77
CA GLY A 387 -18.42 -6.45 -6.33
C GLY A 387 -18.57 -7.84 -5.74
N ASP A 388 -18.12 -8.87 -6.47
CA ASP A 388 -18.05 -10.22 -5.95
C ASP A 388 -16.72 -10.40 -5.21
N THR A 389 -16.77 -10.99 -4.04
CA THR A 389 -15.59 -11.40 -3.28
C THR A 389 -15.51 -12.92 -3.27
N ASN A 390 -14.50 -13.44 -3.92
CA ASN A 390 -14.18 -14.86 -3.88
C ASN A 390 -13.25 -15.16 -2.71
N VAL A 391 -13.55 -16.25 -2.00
CA VAL A 391 -12.73 -16.76 -0.91
C VAL A 391 -12.24 -18.14 -1.30
N PHE A 392 -10.93 -18.34 -1.29
CA PHE A 392 -10.31 -19.62 -1.62
C PHE A 392 -9.14 -19.94 -0.68
N ARG A 393 -8.75 -21.20 -0.61
CA ARG A 393 -7.70 -21.67 0.28
C ARG A 393 -6.30 -21.25 -0.20
N ALA A 394 -5.49 -20.73 0.71
CA ALA A 394 -4.09 -20.37 0.45
C ALA A 394 -3.20 -21.62 0.55
N GLY A 395 -3.14 -22.40 -0.52
CA GLY A 395 -2.35 -23.61 -0.62
C GLY A 395 -2.01 -23.94 -2.08
N PRO A 396 -1.18 -24.97 -2.34
CA PRO A 396 -0.76 -25.32 -3.70
C PRO A 396 -1.87 -25.97 -4.55
N LYS A 397 -3.00 -26.33 -3.94
CA LYS A 397 -4.18 -26.85 -4.62
C LYS A 397 -5.33 -25.85 -4.45
N PHE A 398 -5.97 -25.51 -5.56
CA PHE A 398 -7.12 -24.59 -5.54
C PHE A 398 -8.34 -25.23 -4.86
N GLU A 399 -8.96 -24.50 -3.95
CA GLU A 399 -10.23 -24.86 -3.30
C GLU A 399 -11.04 -23.59 -3.09
N LEU A 400 -12.13 -23.42 -3.84
CA LEU A 400 -13.05 -22.31 -3.65
C LEU A 400 -13.92 -22.58 -2.41
N LEU A 401 -13.94 -21.64 -1.46
CA LEU A 401 -14.68 -21.76 -0.20
C LEU A 401 -16.02 -21.01 -0.24
N ALA A 402 -16.04 -19.84 -0.87
CA ALA A 402 -17.22 -19.01 -1.01
C ALA A 402 -17.10 -18.01 -2.17
N THR A 403 -18.26 -17.59 -2.68
CA THR A 403 -18.43 -16.41 -3.53
C THR A 403 -19.53 -15.55 -2.92
N ASN A 404 -19.21 -14.32 -2.61
CA ASN A 404 -20.10 -13.34 -1.98
C ASN A 404 -20.26 -12.15 -2.92
N SER A 405 -21.40 -11.45 -2.88
CA SER A 405 -21.62 -10.30 -3.75
C SER A 405 -22.34 -9.17 -3.03
N VAL A 406 -21.89 -7.95 -3.25
CA VAL A 406 -22.61 -6.74 -2.86
C VAL A 406 -23.28 -6.06 -4.07
N GLY A 407 -23.07 -6.57 -5.28
CA GLY A 407 -23.70 -6.09 -6.51
C GLY A 407 -23.32 -4.68 -6.93
N GLU A 408 -22.18 -4.17 -6.47
CA GLU A 408 -21.70 -2.83 -6.77
C GLU A 408 -20.26 -2.85 -7.28
N TYR A 409 -19.98 -2.07 -8.30
CA TYR A 409 -18.64 -1.98 -8.90
C TYR A 409 -17.58 -1.57 -7.87
N SER A 410 -16.47 -2.31 -7.83
CA SER A 410 -15.33 -2.00 -6.96
C SER A 410 -13.98 -2.33 -7.62
N ASN A 411 -12.99 -1.47 -7.39
CA ASN A 411 -11.57 -1.75 -7.60
C ASN A 411 -10.78 -1.66 -6.29
N SER A 412 -11.46 -1.40 -5.17
CA SER A 412 -10.85 -1.24 -3.86
C SER A 412 -10.43 -2.58 -3.28
N THR A 413 -9.29 -2.59 -2.60
CA THR A 413 -8.88 -3.71 -1.76
C THR A 413 -9.74 -3.74 -0.49
N LEU A 414 -9.97 -4.92 0.07
CA LEU A 414 -10.63 -5.08 1.36
C LEU A 414 -9.73 -4.58 2.49
N ALA A 415 -10.34 -4.04 3.53
CA ALA A 415 -9.69 -3.82 4.83
C ALA A 415 -10.36 -4.70 5.89
N ALA A 416 -9.64 -5.03 6.95
CA ALA A 416 -10.16 -5.87 8.01
C ALA A 416 -9.84 -5.28 9.39
N SER A 417 -10.79 -5.36 10.32
CA SER A 417 -10.61 -4.90 11.69
C SER A 417 -11.64 -5.59 12.60
N ASP A 418 -11.19 -6.17 13.72
CA ASP A 418 -12.02 -6.77 14.75
C ASP A 418 -13.10 -7.72 14.19
N GLY A 419 -12.71 -8.64 13.32
CA GLY A 419 -13.61 -9.60 12.70
C GLY A 419 -14.57 -9.03 11.64
N ALA A 420 -14.44 -7.76 11.28
CA ALA A 420 -15.23 -7.12 10.24
C ALA A 420 -14.39 -6.86 8.98
N ILE A 421 -15.05 -6.94 7.82
CA ILE A 421 -14.53 -6.52 6.52
C ILE A 421 -15.09 -5.14 6.19
N PHE A 422 -14.24 -4.24 5.74
CA PHE A 422 -14.64 -2.95 5.18
C PHE A 422 -14.39 -2.98 3.67
N LEU A 423 -15.44 -2.89 2.90
CA LEU A 423 -15.41 -2.88 1.43
C LEU A 423 -15.93 -1.54 0.90
N ARG A 424 -15.09 -0.84 0.16
CA ARG A 424 -15.51 0.32 -0.61
C ARG A 424 -15.89 -0.11 -2.02
N THR A 425 -17.03 0.37 -2.46
CA THR A 425 -17.48 0.31 -3.85
C THR A 425 -17.48 1.74 -4.45
N HIS A 426 -17.86 1.86 -5.73
CA HIS A 426 -18.08 3.19 -6.32
C HIS A 426 -19.32 3.91 -5.76
N LYS A 427 -20.20 3.20 -5.03
CA LYS A 427 -21.46 3.76 -4.50
C LYS A 427 -21.52 3.82 -2.99
N SER A 428 -20.81 2.95 -2.31
CA SER A 428 -21.00 2.75 -0.88
C SER A 428 -19.72 2.31 -0.17
N LEU A 429 -19.70 2.55 1.14
CA LEU A 429 -18.81 1.88 2.07
C LEU A 429 -19.63 0.86 2.87
N TRP A 430 -19.16 -0.36 2.93
CA TRP A 430 -19.79 -1.49 3.58
C TRP A 430 -18.98 -1.95 4.78
N CYS A 431 -19.63 -2.25 5.89
CA CYS A 431 -19.09 -3.03 7.00
C CYS A 431 -19.80 -4.39 7.05
N ILE A 432 -19.03 -5.43 6.83
CA ILE A 432 -19.50 -6.80 6.75
C ILE A 432 -18.94 -7.53 7.97
N ALA A 433 -19.83 -8.05 8.84
CA ALA A 433 -19.48 -8.73 10.06
C ALA A 433 -20.62 -9.68 10.49
N GLU A 434 -20.27 -10.74 11.20
CA GLU A 434 -21.22 -11.65 11.86
C GLU A 434 -21.82 -11.03 13.11
#